data_e678c202f34c94d66ddb879d12242e96
#
_entry.id   e678c202f34c94d66ddb879d12242e96
#
_cell.length_a   1.000
_cell.length_b   1.000
_cell.length_c   1.000
_cell.angle_alpha   90.00
_cell.angle_beta   90.00
_cell.angle_gamma   90.00
#
_symmetry.space_group_name_H-M   'P 1'
#
loop_
_entity.id
_entity.type
_entity.pdbx_description
1 polymer ?
#
loop_
_entity_poly.entity_id
_entity_poly.type
_entity_poly.pdbx_seq_one_letter_code
_entity_poly.pdbx_strand_id
1 'polypeptide(L)'
;MLRKRFKRVMCITSVLMMVVGSLGGCGGQKETAGGTTAPVEEAAAEAVNFPLADNYKFSIMTRVASDSEQDFSKKALVQRMEEATNVTAEYKAIPEEQFDDKYKLSLSKSDMPDVVTKMYIKPYDILGYAKKGVFIPLEGYIETNMPNLKKVLDARPEVRASITAADGHIYTLPFVNEWSTNSKENINVIGAIPYINVTWLDQLGLSMPTTTDELKIVLEAFAKEIKVENGTVVPMSFRINQVNQDPGISLGAFGCGDNMDHYMVTNDKKVYYTLAQEDARKGLEWLHELYAEGLVDPEIFSQDGATYSAKVASGRVGLFYDWAIGLAGDYTDQYEALPPLAGPDGTINIPRQNYYSFDMGVTAVTSACEKPSVVCAYLDQYFEPSMSIQNCYGTYDDPNYTNVFTQEGDMLKWTEEGAADGKIRNDQNLYDCFAILSDYYGVYVDRMLDSDALRLEMVSTIYSPSITSDFNYPAAFMEQKDITRISEIETDLKKYAEQVKAEIVKDGITDDAWKTYLDKLDQMGIEELITLKQKGFDLFYELTNYENAGQGTTAAEK
;
A
#
# COMPACT_ATOMS: atom_id res chain seq x y z
N MET A 1 13.02 -18.13 51.82
CA MET A 1 14.19 -17.39 52.39
C MET A 1 14.54 -16.25 51.45
N LEU A 2 14.41 -15.25 51.90
CA LEU A 2 14.81 -13.87 52.21
C LEU A 2 14.34 -12.82 51.16
N ARG A 3 13.38 -12.04 51.67
CA ARG A 3 13.05 -10.67 51.21
C ARG A 3 14.26 -9.74 51.45
N LYS A 4 14.47 -8.74 50.54
CA LYS A 4 14.93 -7.42 50.98
C LYS A 4 14.33 -6.32 50.13
N ARG A 5 13.58 -5.44 50.82
CA ARG A 5 13.13 -4.08 50.42
C ARG A 5 14.29 -3.09 50.52
N PHE A 6 14.28 -2.01 49.69
CA PHE A 6 14.76 -0.67 50.10
C PHE A 6 14.19 0.34 49.09
N LYS A 7 13.28 1.14 49.46
CA LYS A 7 13.21 2.50 50.04
C LYS A 7 13.52 3.64 49.08
N ARG A 8 12.47 4.46 48.89
CA ARG A 8 12.41 5.82 48.31
C ARG A 8 13.36 6.78 49.04
N VAL A 9 13.92 7.73 48.26
CA VAL A 9 14.25 9.07 48.78
C VAL A 9 13.85 10.10 47.73
N MET A 10 13.05 11.03 48.19
CA MET A 10 12.53 12.23 47.53
C MET A 10 13.39 13.37 48.02
N CYS A 11 13.89 14.23 47.12
CA CYS A 11 14.42 15.56 47.53
C CYS A 11 13.93 16.60 46.55
N ILE A 12 13.10 17.48 47.09
CA ILE A 12 12.65 18.76 46.53
C ILE A 12 13.68 19.82 46.93
N THR A 13 14.11 20.70 46.05
CA THR A 13 14.46 22.08 46.41
C THR A 13 14.26 23.03 45.25
N SER A 14 13.36 23.94 45.46
CA SER A 14 13.10 25.17 44.70
C SER A 14 14.17 26.22 44.95
N VAL A 15 14.59 26.99 43.95
CA VAL A 15 15.06 28.37 44.17
C VAL A 15 14.52 29.24 43.05
N LEU A 16 13.78 30.24 43.48
CA LEU A 16 13.21 31.36 42.75
C LEU A 16 14.24 32.53 42.84
N MET A 17 14.53 33.20 41.73
CA MET A 17 15.09 34.57 41.81
C MET A 17 14.56 35.44 40.67
N MET A 18 13.74 36.42 41.09
CA MET A 18 13.36 37.59 40.28
C MET A 18 14.51 38.61 40.26
N VAL A 19 14.68 39.27 39.13
CA VAL A 19 15.20 40.66 39.12
C VAL A 19 14.37 41.49 38.14
N VAL A 20 13.89 42.59 38.64
CA VAL A 20 13.05 43.63 38.01
C VAL A 20 13.93 44.81 37.62
N GLY A 21 13.54 45.48 36.54
CA GLY A 21 13.91 46.87 36.23
C GLY A 21 14.39 47.06 34.79
N SER A 22 14.00 48.05 34.03
CA SER A 22 13.18 49.26 34.21
C SER A 22 12.83 49.85 32.84
N LEU A 23 11.68 50.45 32.80
CA LEU A 23 11.04 51.38 31.87
C LEU A 23 11.89 52.25 30.94
N GLY A 24 11.38 52.42 29.70
CA GLY A 24 11.51 53.66 28.96
C GLY A 24 11.33 53.59 27.45
N GLY A 25 10.27 54.25 26.92
CA GLY A 25 10.30 54.86 25.60
C GLY A 25 9.19 54.43 24.61
N CYS A 26 8.16 55.27 24.51
CA CYS A 26 7.13 55.29 23.49
C CYS A 26 7.65 55.37 22.04
N GLY A 27 6.98 54.68 21.13
CA GLY A 27 7.07 54.89 19.69
C GLY A 27 6.15 53.94 18.95
N GLY A 28 4.92 54.37 18.64
CA GLY A 28 3.95 53.59 17.91
C GLY A 28 4.37 53.37 16.46
N GLN A 29 4.31 52.11 16.03
CA GLN A 29 4.22 51.77 14.61
C GLN A 29 3.26 50.62 14.43
N LYS A 30 2.36 50.81 13.47
CA LYS A 30 1.31 49.86 13.07
C LYS A 30 1.91 48.52 12.69
N GLU A 31 1.43 47.45 13.29
CA GLU A 31 1.59 46.10 12.78
C GLU A 31 0.78 45.96 11.46
N THR A 32 1.49 45.85 10.36
CA THR A 32 1.00 45.27 9.12
C THR A 32 1.29 43.79 9.19
N ALA A 33 0.23 43.00 9.42
CA ALA A 33 0.24 41.58 9.18
C ALA A 33 0.41 41.33 7.66
N GLY A 34 1.50 40.67 7.30
CA GLY A 34 1.83 40.36 5.93
C GLY A 34 3.17 39.67 5.89
N GLY A 35 3.25 38.47 6.46
CA GLY A 35 4.37 37.56 6.22
C GLY A 35 4.20 36.91 4.86
N THR A 36 4.58 37.59 3.78
CA THR A 36 4.89 36.97 2.50
C THR A 36 6.14 36.15 2.72
N THR A 37 6.00 34.81 2.80
CA THR A 37 7.10 33.90 2.52
C THR A 37 7.57 34.23 1.10
N ALA A 38 8.84 34.63 0.97
CA ALA A 38 9.45 34.81 -0.34
C ALA A 38 9.30 33.51 -1.12
N PRO A 39 9.01 33.56 -2.44
CA PRO A 39 9.05 32.36 -3.28
C PRO A 39 10.46 31.78 -3.14
N VAL A 40 10.56 30.48 -2.87
CA VAL A 40 11.81 29.75 -3.04
C VAL A 40 12.14 29.91 -4.53
N GLU A 41 13.17 30.68 -4.84
CA GLU A 41 13.65 30.87 -6.21
C GLU A 41 14.02 29.46 -6.70
N GLU A 42 13.29 28.96 -7.69
CA GLU A 42 13.51 27.67 -8.32
C GLU A 42 14.92 27.73 -8.93
N ALA A 43 15.89 27.11 -8.28
CA ALA A 43 17.24 27.02 -8.80
C ALA A 43 17.13 26.25 -10.12
N ALA A 44 17.47 26.90 -11.22
CA ALA A 44 17.43 26.28 -12.55
C ALA A 44 18.26 24.99 -12.52
N ALA A 45 17.60 23.84 -12.73
CA ALA A 45 18.26 22.55 -12.69
C ALA A 45 19.30 22.49 -13.82
N GLU A 46 20.56 22.25 -13.47
CA GLU A 46 21.63 22.08 -14.45
C GLU A 46 21.56 20.67 -15.04
N ALA A 47 21.69 20.54 -16.36
CA ALA A 47 21.71 19.24 -17.03
C ALA A 47 22.94 18.43 -16.63
N VAL A 48 22.73 17.18 -16.25
CA VAL A 48 23.78 16.25 -15.81
C VAL A 48 24.03 15.21 -16.89
N ASN A 49 25.32 14.91 -17.16
CA ASN A 49 25.74 13.82 -18.05
C ASN A 49 26.63 12.85 -17.27
N PHE A 50 26.39 11.57 -17.38
CA PHE A 50 27.19 10.51 -16.79
C PHE A 50 28.18 9.88 -17.79
N PRO A 51 29.33 9.32 -17.34
CA PRO A 51 29.82 9.40 -15.97
C PRO A 51 30.33 10.81 -15.61
N LEU A 52 30.24 11.17 -14.31
CA LEU A 52 30.84 12.40 -13.80
C LEU A 52 32.36 12.37 -13.91
N ALA A 53 33.00 13.54 -14.12
CA ALA A 53 34.46 13.65 -14.14
C ALA A 53 35.08 13.29 -12.77
N ASP A 54 34.49 13.81 -11.71
CA ASP A 54 34.88 13.53 -10.31
C ASP A 54 33.79 12.72 -9.62
N ASN A 55 34.18 11.76 -8.80
CA ASN A 55 33.23 10.97 -8.02
C ASN A 55 32.43 11.88 -7.07
N TYR A 56 31.12 11.68 -7.07
CA TYR A 56 30.19 12.34 -6.12
C TYR A 56 29.57 11.31 -5.21
N LYS A 57 29.45 11.63 -3.93
CA LYS A 57 28.84 10.75 -2.93
C LYS A 57 27.61 11.39 -2.34
N PHE A 58 26.56 10.62 -2.11
CA PHE A 58 25.37 11.03 -1.40
C PHE A 58 24.80 9.88 -0.58
N SER A 59 24.01 10.21 0.42
CA SER A 59 23.44 9.25 1.37
C SER A 59 21.98 8.91 1.04
N ILE A 60 21.63 7.62 1.13
CA ILE A 60 20.24 7.12 1.00
C ILE A 60 19.86 6.37 2.27
N MET A 61 18.77 6.75 2.92
CA MET A 61 18.14 5.95 3.96
C MET A 61 17.02 5.13 3.34
N THR A 62 17.04 3.81 3.52
CA THR A 62 16.08 2.87 2.92
C THR A 62 15.57 1.85 3.93
N ARG A 63 14.34 1.37 3.71
CA ARG A 63 13.73 0.23 4.43
C ARG A 63 14.23 -1.07 3.84
N VAL A 64 14.44 -2.08 4.68
CA VAL A 64 14.82 -3.42 4.24
C VAL A 64 14.18 -4.48 5.15
N ALA A 65 13.81 -5.63 4.60
CA ALA A 65 13.37 -6.77 5.40
C ALA A 65 14.51 -7.27 6.30
N SER A 66 14.21 -7.63 7.53
CA SER A 66 15.23 -7.95 8.55
C SER A 66 16.07 -9.18 8.21
N ASP A 67 15.55 -10.07 7.36
CA ASP A 67 16.21 -11.29 6.90
C ASP A 67 16.90 -11.17 5.53
N SER A 68 16.86 -9.97 4.90
CA SER A 68 17.49 -9.69 3.61
C SER A 68 18.88 -9.07 3.76
N GLU A 69 19.67 -9.00 2.67
CA GLU A 69 21.00 -8.37 2.66
C GLU A 69 20.90 -6.88 3.04
N GLN A 70 21.60 -6.52 4.10
CA GLN A 70 21.63 -5.15 4.66
C GLN A 70 22.73 -4.29 4.03
N ASP A 71 23.78 -4.91 3.47
CA ASP A 71 24.92 -4.20 2.87
C ASP A 71 24.67 -4.01 1.37
N PHE A 72 24.06 -2.89 1.02
CA PHE A 72 23.71 -2.56 -0.36
C PHE A 72 24.93 -2.37 -1.26
N SER A 73 26.12 -2.12 -0.73
CA SER A 73 27.35 -2.04 -1.53
C SER A 73 27.73 -3.36 -2.20
N LYS A 74 27.20 -4.48 -1.72
CA LYS A 74 27.40 -5.81 -2.31
C LYS A 74 26.43 -6.10 -3.46
N LYS A 75 25.34 -5.35 -3.59
CA LYS A 75 24.33 -5.57 -4.62
C LYS A 75 24.87 -5.14 -5.99
N ALA A 76 24.85 -6.06 -6.97
CA ALA A 76 25.42 -5.81 -8.28
C ALA A 76 24.80 -4.59 -8.98
N LEU A 77 23.51 -4.32 -8.77
CA LEU A 77 22.85 -3.15 -9.35
C LEU A 77 23.45 -1.83 -8.84
N VAL A 78 23.77 -1.74 -7.54
CA VAL A 78 24.44 -0.57 -6.96
C VAL A 78 25.86 -0.40 -7.54
N GLN A 79 26.61 -1.49 -7.67
CA GLN A 79 27.97 -1.47 -8.24
C GLN A 79 27.97 -1.02 -9.72
N ARG A 80 27.03 -1.52 -10.52
CA ARG A 80 26.86 -1.10 -11.93
C ARG A 80 26.46 0.37 -12.04
N MET A 81 25.62 0.86 -11.14
CA MET A 81 25.24 2.28 -11.10
C MET A 81 26.44 3.15 -10.77
N GLU A 82 27.27 2.77 -9.80
CA GLU A 82 28.50 3.51 -9.47
C GLU A 82 29.46 3.54 -10.66
N GLU A 83 29.69 2.40 -11.32
CA GLU A 83 30.54 2.32 -12.51
C GLU A 83 30.02 3.17 -13.68
N ALA A 84 28.73 3.11 -13.96
CA ALA A 84 28.11 3.83 -15.07
C ALA A 84 28.06 5.35 -14.85
N THR A 85 27.92 5.79 -13.61
CA THR A 85 27.66 7.21 -13.29
C THR A 85 28.84 7.93 -12.67
N ASN A 86 29.80 7.23 -12.09
CA ASN A 86 30.83 7.73 -11.16
C ASN A 86 30.20 8.47 -9.96
N VAL A 87 29.04 7.93 -9.47
CA VAL A 87 28.33 8.40 -8.27
C VAL A 87 28.19 7.25 -7.29
N THR A 88 28.65 7.46 -6.05
CA THR A 88 28.55 6.48 -4.97
C THR A 88 27.33 6.79 -4.10
N ALA A 89 26.32 5.92 -4.12
CA ALA A 89 25.18 5.98 -3.23
C ALA A 89 25.48 5.24 -1.91
N GLU A 90 25.60 5.96 -0.81
CA GLU A 90 25.87 5.39 0.51
C GLU A 90 24.55 5.00 1.19
N TYR A 91 24.16 3.73 1.06
CA TYR A 91 22.91 3.21 1.61
C TYR A 91 23.00 2.97 3.11
N LYS A 92 22.04 3.52 3.83
CA LYS A 92 21.75 3.23 5.24
C LYS A 92 20.48 2.39 5.29
N ALA A 93 20.64 1.08 5.24
CA ALA A 93 19.54 0.12 5.36
C ALA A 93 19.02 0.08 6.80
N ILE A 94 17.71 0.19 6.96
CA ILE A 94 17.03 0.13 8.25
C ILE A 94 16.00 -1.00 8.20
N PRO A 95 16.04 -1.94 9.16
CA PRO A 95 15.00 -2.97 9.29
C PRO A 95 13.59 -2.35 9.34
N GLU A 96 12.64 -2.98 8.66
CA GLU A 96 11.29 -2.44 8.45
C GLU A 96 10.56 -2.11 9.75
N GLU A 97 10.77 -2.91 10.82
CA GLU A 97 10.12 -2.70 12.11
C GLU A 97 10.59 -1.41 12.82
N GLN A 98 11.74 -0.86 12.41
CA GLN A 98 12.33 0.35 12.99
C GLN A 98 12.31 1.54 12.04
N PHE A 99 11.95 1.32 10.78
CA PHE A 99 12.16 2.31 9.72
C PHE A 99 11.37 3.58 9.96
N ASP A 100 10.08 3.47 10.30
CA ASP A 100 9.18 4.62 10.45
C ASP A 100 9.64 5.58 11.57
N ASP A 101 10.09 5.05 12.69
CA ASP A 101 10.62 5.86 13.77
C ASP A 101 11.98 6.50 13.40
N LYS A 102 12.82 5.72 12.72
CA LYS A 102 14.17 6.13 12.37
C LYS A 102 14.20 7.23 11.31
N TYR A 103 13.39 7.11 10.23
CA TYR A 103 13.38 8.14 9.21
C TYR A 103 12.76 9.45 9.72
N LYS A 104 11.64 9.37 10.48
CA LYS A 104 11.01 10.55 11.10
C LYS A 104 11.98 11.29 12.03
N LEU A 105 12.75 10.52 12.81
CA LEU A 105 13.77 11.11 13.68
C LEU A 105 14.91 11.75 12.86
N SER A 106 15.39 11.10 11.79
CA SER A 106 16.47 11.64 10.96
C SER A 106 16.06 12.92 10.23
N LEU A 107 14.83 12.98 9.70
CA LEU A 107 14.29 14.18 9.04
C LEU A 107 14.07 15.38 9.97
N SER A 108 14.17 15.18 11.28
CA SER A 108 14.09 16.26 12.29
C SER A 108 15.45 16.81 12.73
N LYS A 109 16.56 16.25 12.21
CA LYS A 109 17.94 16.60 12.60
C LYS A 109 18.65 17.42 11.52
N SER A 110 19.77 18.02 11.90
CA SER A 110 20.64 18.76 10.97
C SER A 110 21.46 17.84 10.03
N ASP A 111 21.61 16.55 10.37
CA ASP A 111 22.36 15.53 9.63
C ASP A 111 21.43 14.54 8.93
N MET A 112 20.32 15.05 8.35
CA MET A 112 19.41 14.23 7.59
C MET A 112 20.06 13.68 6.30
N PRO A 113 19.64 12.49 5.83
CA PRO A 113 20.17 11.93 4.59
C PRO A 113 19.76 12.77 3.37
N ASP A 114 20.54 12.69 2.29
CA ASP A 114 20.21 13.37 1.03
C ASP A 114 18.93 12.82 0.41
N VAL A 115 18.70 11.51 0.54
CA VAL A 115 17.52 10.80 0.03
C VAL A 115 16.93 9.89 1.11
N VAL A 116 15.62 9.87 1.21
CA VAL A 116 14.88 8.82 1.95
C VAL A 116 13.94 8.12 1.00
N THR A 117 13.96 6.79 0.99
CA THR A 117 13.14 5.97 0.09
C THR A 117 12.34 4.90 0.84
N LYS A 118 11.37 4.28 0.16
CA LYS A 118 10.42 3.29 0.71
C LYS A 118 9.62 3.80 1.90
N MET A 119 9.29 5.08 1.90
CA MET A 119 8.52 5.70 2.99
C MET A 119 7.03 5.37 2.89
N TYR A 120 6.45 5.33 1.69
CA TYR A 120 5.02 5.12 1.42
C TYR A 120 4.11 6.06 2.23
N ILE A 121 4.55 7.31 2.38
CA ILE A 121 3.88 8.30 3.20
C ILE A 121 2.71 8.96 2.46
N LYS A 122 1.72 9.37 3.25
CA LYS A 122 0.48 9.98 2.73
C LYS A 122 0.66 11.48 2.41
N PRO A 123 -0.24 12.07 1.60
CA PRO A 123 -0.20 13.50 1.25
C PRO A 123 -0.02 14.45 2.42
N TYR A 124 -0.61 14.14 3.58
CA TYR A 124 -0.46 14.93 4.80
C TYR A 124 1.00 15.07 5.25
N ASP A 125 1.70 13.93 5.31
CA ASP A 125 3.10 13.92 5.76
C ASP A 125 4.02 14.58 4.72
N ILE A 126 3.79 14.33 3.42
CA ILE A 126 4.53 14.96 2.32
C ILE A 126 4.45 16.48 2.43
N LEU A 127 3.23 17.03 2.50
CA LEU A 127 3.02 18.47 2.65
C LEU A 127 3.57 19.02 3.97
N GLY A 128 3.51 18.20 5.04
CA GLY A 128 4.10 18.55 6.33
C GLY A 128 5.62 18.74 6.28
N TYR A 129 6.34 17.87 5.58
CA TYR A 129 7.78 17.97 5.35
C TYR A 129 8.13 19.08 4.35
N ALA A 130 7.38 19.21 3.26
CA ALA A 130 7.55 20.25 2.27
C ALA A 130 7.44 21.66 2.89
N LYS A 131 6.40 21.91 3.68
CA LYS A 131 6.20 23.19 4.38
C LYS A 131 7.31 23.54 5.35
N LYS A 132 7.98 22.55 5.92
CA LYS A 132 9.15 22.75 6.81
C LYS A 132 10.45 22.93 6.02
N GLY A 133 10.41 22.86 4.69
CA GLY A 133 11.59 22.93 3.83
C GLY A 133 12.49 21.69 3.94
N VAL A 134 11.95 20.55 4.38
CA VAL A 134 12.70 19.28 4.49
C VAL A 134 12.76 18.56 3.14
N PHE A 135 11.63 18.44 2.43
CA PHE A 135 11.60 17.93 1.06
C PHE A 135 11.68 19.09 0.07
N ILE A 136 12.49 18.92 -0.98
CA ILE A 136 12.61 19.92 -2.04
C ILE A 136 11.62 19.63 -3.17
N PRO A 137 11.14 20.66 -3.90
CA PRO A 137 10.34 20.47 -5.11
C PRO A 137 11.18 19.84 -6.22
N LEU A 138 10.61 18.87 -6.94
CA LEU A 138 11.31 18.00 -7.89
C LEU A 138 10.95 18.25 -9.35
N GLU A 139 9.88 18.98 -9.67
CA GLU A 139 9.38 19.15 -11.04
C GLU A 139 10.43 19.70 -12.00
N GLY A 140 11.22 20.70 -11.58
CA GLY A 140 12.30 21.26 -12.40
C GLY A 140 13.39 20.22 -12.71
N TYR A 141 13.71 19.36 -11.73
CA TYR A 141 14.66 18.25 -11.93
C TYR A 141 14.07 17.14 -12.78
N ILE A 142 12.77 16.85 -12.67
CA ILE A 142 12.09 15.87 -13.51
C ILE A 142 12.16 16.30 -14.98
N GLU A 143 11.88 17.55 -15.27
CA GLU A 143 11.91 18.06 -16.65
C GLU A 143 13.34 18.11 -17.25
N THR A 144 14.38 18.36 -16.41
CA THR A 144 15.74 18.57 -16.91
C THR A 144 16.63 17.33 -16.78
N ASN A 145 16.50 16.55 -15.69
CA ASN A 145 17.45 15.51 -15.32
C ASN A 145 16.83 14.11 -15.20
N MET A 146 15.47 13.98 -15.38
CA MET A 146 14.80 12.69 -15.20
C MET A 146 13.99 12.31 -16.45
N PRO A 147 14.63 12.15 -17.64
CA PRO A 147 13.93 11.87 -18.89
C PRO A 147 13.18 10.53 -18.91
N ASN A 148 13.64 9.51 -18.14
CA ASN A 148 12.97 8.21 -18.07
C ASN A 148 11.68 8.33 -17.23
N LEU A 149 11.74 8.92 -16.06
CA LEU A 149 10.55 9.19 -15.25
C LEU A 149 9.59 10.11 -15.99
N LYS A 150 10.10 11.15 -16.66
CA LYS A 150 9.25 12.06 -17.45
C LYS A 150 8.43 11.28 -18.50
N LYS A 151 9.04 10.34 -19.23
CA LYS A 151 8.31 9.50 -20.20
C LYS A 151 7.20 8.70 -19.54
N VAL A 152 7.44 8.14 -18.35
CA VAL A 152 6.41 7.43 -17.56
C VAL A 152 5.26 8.36 -17.21
N LEU A 153 5.57 9.55 -16.66
CA LEU A 153 4.56 10.51 -16.22
C LEU A 153 3.77 11.13 -17.40
N ASP A 154 4.40 11.27 -18.57
CA ASP A 154 3.73 11.74 -19.80
C ASP A 154 2.80 10.65 -20.38
N ALA A 155 3.16 9.37 -20.22
CA ALA A 155 2.33 8.23 -20.61
C ALA A 155 1.23 7.89 -19.58
N ARG A 156 1.37 8.36 -18.34
CA ARG A 156 0.48 8.08 -17.20
C ARG A 156 0.14 9.39 -16.47
N PRO A 157 -0.74 10.22 -17.05
CA PRO A 157 -1.11 11.52 -16.46
C PRO A 157 -1.77 11.37 -15.08
N GLU A 158 -2.41 10.23 -14.78
CA GLU A 158 -2.97 9.91 -13.46
C GLU A 158 -1.87 9.75 -12.39
N VAL A 159 -0.72 9.18 -12.74
CA VAL A 159 0.44 9.09 -11.84
C VAL A 159 0.98 10.49 -11.55
N ARG A 160 1.18 11.31 -12.61
CA ARG A 160 1.62 12.70 -12.47
C ARG A 160 0.69 13.51 -11.56
N ALA A 161 -0.62 13.42 -11.79
CA ALA A 161 -1.60 14.13 -10.99
C ALA A 161 -1.60 13.68 -9.53
N SER A 162 -1.44 12.38 -9.28
CA SER A 162 -1.41 11.81 -7.92
C SER A 162 -0.20 12.25 -7.11
N ILE A 163 0.95 12.51 -7.75
CA ILE A 163 2.17 12.96 -7.06
C ILE A 163 2.33 14.48 -7.04
N THR A 164 1.48 15.23 -7.76
CA THR A 164 1.50 16.70 -7.77
C THR A 164 0.66 17.24 -6.63
N ALA A 165 1.29 17.96 -5.72
CA ALA A 165 0.63 18.57 -4.57
C ALA A 165 -0.26 19.77 -4.97
N ALA A 166 -1.15 20.19 -4.06
CA ALA A 166 -2.10 21.29 -4.33
C ALA A 166 -1.43 22.66 -4.58
N ASP A 167 -0.17 22.82 -4.20
CA ASP A 167 0.66 23.98 -4.49
C ASP A 167 1.34 23.93 -5.87
N GLY A 168 1.13 22.86 -6.62
CA GLY A 168 1.67 22.63 -7.96
C GLY A 168 3.04 21.94 -7.99
N HIS A 169 3.60 21.61 -6.83
CA HIS A 169 4.92 20.99 -6.72
C HIS A 169 4.84 19.46 -6.60
N ILE A 170 5.89 18.78 -7.03
CA ILE A 170 6.14 17.35 -6.81
C ILE A 170 7.25 17.21 -5.77
N TYR A 171 6.97 16.57 -4.64
CA TYR A 171 7.93 16.42 -3.53
C TYR A 171 8.45 15.00 -3.36
N THR A 172 7.82 14.03 -4.03
CA THR A 172 8.22 12.61 -3.93
C THR A 172 8.15 11.95 -5.29
N LEU A 173 9.08 11.02 -5.54
CA LEU A 173 9.05 10.15 -6.69
C LEU A 173 8.15 8.94 -6.37
N PRO A 174 7.38 8.45 -7.36
CA PRO A 174 6.54 7.27 -7.21
C PRO A 174 7.33 5.98 -7.42
N PHE A 175 6.72 4.86 -7.05
CA PHE A 175 6.97 3.64 -7.77
C PHE A 175 5.74 3.24 -8.60
N VAL A 176 5.96 2.68 -9.79
CA VAL A 176 4.90 2.21 -10.69
C VAL A 176 5.14 0.75 -11.01
N ASN A 177 4.14 -0.10 -10.82
CA ASN A 177 4.21 -1.50 -11.19
C ASN A 177 2.86 -1.93 -11.80
N GLU A 178 2.80 -1.95 -13.12
CA GLU A 178 1.61 -2.30 -13.88
C GLU A 178 1.65 -3.76 -14.31
N TRP A 179 0.54 -4.44 -14.10
CA TRP A 179 0.32 -5.79 -14.60
C TRP A 179 -0.66 -5.82 -15.78
N SER A 180 -1.54 -4.80 -15.88
CA SER A 180 -2.48 -4.61 -16.98
C SER A 180 -2.80 -3.12 -17.13
N THR A 181 -3.12 -2.69 -18.35
CA THR A 181 -3.67 -1.37 -18.64
C THR A 181 -5.17 -1.27 -18.34
N ASN A 182 -5.86 -2.41 -18.19
CA ASN A 182 -7.26 -2.44 -17.82
C ASN A 182 -7.39 -2.26 -16.30
N SER A 183 -7.98 -1.16 -15.89
CA SER A 183 -8.13 -0.82 -14.46
C SER A 183 -8.97 -1.83 -13.66
N LYS A 184 -9.81 -2.65 -14.32
CA LYS A 184 -10.60 -3.73 -13.69
C LYS A 184 -9.89 -5.08 -13.66
N GLU A 185 -8.77 -5.21 -14.36
CA GLU A 185 -7.99 -6.45 -14.48
C GLU A 185 -6.63 -6.39 -13.79
N ASN A 186 -6.32 -5.28 -13.14
CA ASN A 186 -5.10 -5.13 -12.35
C ASN A 186 -5.13 -6.04 -11.12
N ILE A 187 -4.01 -6.67 -10.79
CA ILE A 187 -3.92 -7.58 -9.63
C ILE A 187 -4.22 -6.91 -8.29
N ASN A 188 -4.13 -5.59 -8.23
CA ASN A 188 -4.41 -4.78 -7.03
C ASN A 188 -5.89 -4.36 -6.93
N VAL A 189 -6.72 -4.64 -7.94
CA VAL A 189 -8.12 -4.18 -7.96
C VAL A 189 -8.99 -4.82 -6.89
N ILE A 190 -8.59 -5.98 -6.40
CA ILE A 190 -9.15 -6.64 -5.21
C ILE A 190 -8.04 -6.97 -4.22
N GLY A 191 -8.36 -6.99 -2.93
CA GLY A 191 -7.44 -7.36 -1.86
C GLY A 191 -7.35 -8.87 -1.67
N ALA A 192 -7.93 -9.37 -0.59
CA ALA A 192 -7.99 -10.79 -0.31
C ALA A 192 -8.83 -11.55 -1.34
N ILE A 193 -8.32 -12.69 -1.81
CA ILE A 193 -9.06 -13.68 -2.57
C ILE A 193 -9.47 -14.80 -1.62
N PRO A 194 -10.75 -15.21 -1.58
CA PRO A 194 -11.16 -16.42 -0.89
C PRO A 194 -10.72 -17.67 -1.67
N TYR A 195 -10.03 -18.60 -1.02
CA TYR A 195 -9.59 -19.88 -1.59
C TYR A 195 -10.26 -21.02 -0.86
N ILE A 196 -10.96 -21.90 -1.61
CA ILE A 196 -11.72 -23.02 -1.08
C ILE A 196 -11.05 -24.35 -1.40
N ASN A 197 -11.08 -25.30 -0.48
CA ASN A 197 -10.50 -26.64 -0.67
C ASN A 197 -11.39 -27.48 -1.58
N VAL A 198 -11.01 -27.59 -2.85
CA VAL A 198 -11.74 -28.34 -3.88
C VAL A 198 -11.58 -29.85 -3.72
N THR A 199 -10.49 -30.32 -3.14
CA THR A 199 -10.31 -31.75 -2.81
C THR A 199 -11.35 -32.21 -1.79
N TRP A 200 -11.73 -31.35 -0.84
CA TRP A 200 -12.78 -31.65 0.12
C TRP A 200 -14.18 -31.60 -0.52
N LEU A 201 -14.40 -30.67 -1.45
CA LEU A 201 -15.64 -30.66 -2.24
C LEU A 201 -15.82 -31.98 -3.00
N ASP A 202 -14.78 -32.40 -3.73
CA ASP A 202 -14.80 -33.66 -4.48
C ASP A 202 -15.01 -34.87 -3.57
N GLN A 203 -14.32 -34.94 -2.44
CA GLN A 203 -14.46 -36.02 -1.45
C GLN A 203 -15.91 -36.17 -0.96
N LEU A 204 -16.62 -35.03 -0.82
CA LEU A 204 -17.99 -34.99 -0.33
C LEU A 204 -19.04 -35.03 -1.46
N GLY A 205 -18.63 -35.01 -2.73
CA GLY A 205 -19.51 -34.93 -3.88
C GLY A 205 -20.29 -33.62 -3.96
N LEU A 206 -19.68 -32.51 -3.45
CA LEU A 206 -20.24 -31.16 -3.47
C LEU A 206 -19.71 -30.37 -4.66
N SER A 207 -20.53 -29.50 -5.20
CA SER A 207 -20.11 -28.54 -6.22
C SER A 207 -19.51 -27.30 -5.60
N MET A 208 -18.73 -26.53 -6.40
CA MET A 208 -18.28 -25.18 -6.05
C MET A 208 -19.50 -24.31 -5.71
N PRO A 209 -19.58 -23.70 -4.51
CA PRO A 209 -20.73 -22.87 -4.13
C PRO A 209 -20.75 -21.56 -4.94
N THR A 210 -21.95 -21.14 -5.30
CA THR A 210 -22.22 -19.92 -6.08
C THR A 210 -23.09 -18.91 -5.32
N THR A 211 -23.63 -19.31 -4.18
CA THR A 211 -24.43 -18.46 -3.29
C THR A 211 -23.94 -18.53 -1.85
N THR A 212 -24.31 -17.54 -1.05
CA THR A 212 -24.00 -17.52 0.39
C THR A 212 -24.60 -18.72 1.13
N ASP A 213 -25.81 -19.15 0.74
CA ASP A 213 -26.47 -20.32 1.34
C ASP A 213 -25.78 -21.63 0.96
N GLU A 214 -25.36 -21.79 -0.30
CA GLU A 214 -24.58 -22.96 -0.73
C GLU A 214 -23.23 -23.02 0.00
N LEU A 215 -22.56 -21.87 0.18
CA LEU A 215 -21.31 -21.83 0.94
C LEU A 215 -21.54 -22.29 2.39
N LYS A 216 -22.61 -21.85 3.04
CA LYS A 216 -22.94 -22.30 4.41
C LYS A 216 -23.08 -23.83 4.46
N ILE A 217 -23.82 -24.44 3.53
CA ILE A 217 -23.98 -25.90 3.42
C ILE A 217 -22.62 -26.60 3.26
N VAL A 218 -21.74 -26.04 2.42
CA VAL A 218 -20.38 -26.57 2.22
C VAL A 218 -19.57 -26.51 3.52
N LEU A 219 -19.58 -25.39 4.22
CA LEU A 219 -18.84 -25.23 5.47
C LEU A 219 -19.35 -26.17 6.58
N GLU A 220 -20.67 -26.37 6.66
CA GLU A 220 -21.28 -27.36 7.56
C GLU A 220 -20.81 -28.80 7.25
N ALA A 221 -20.77 -29.17 5.97
CA ALA A 221 -20.27 -30.45 5.53
C ALA A 221 -18.78 -30.61 5.83
N PHE A 222 -17.96 -29.59 5.62
CA PHE A 222 -16.54 -29.60 6.00
C PHE A 222 -16.37 -29.84 7.51
N ALA A 223 -17.11 -29.10 8.33
CA ALA A 223 -17.05 -29.24 9.78
C ALA A 223 -17.39 -30.66 10.25
N LYS A 224 -18.40 -31.27 9.65
CA LYS A 224 -18.97 -32.53 10.12
C LYS A 224 -18.27 -33.76 9.55
N GLU A 225 -17.89 -33.74 8.28
CA GLU A 225 -17.55 -34.95 7.53
C GLU A 225 -16.05 -35.07 7.20
N ILE A 226 -15.33 -33.97 7.07
CA ILE A 226 -13.89 -33.98 6.81
C ILE A 226 -13.12 -34.41 8.06
N LYS A 227 -12.08 -35.18 7.82
CA LYS A 227 -11.11 -35.61 8.85
C LYS A 227 -9.70 -35.24 8.38
N VAL A 228 -8.96 -34.61 9.26
CA VAL A 228 -7.55 -34.24 9.04
C VAL A 228 -6.65 -35.05 9.97
N GLU A 229 -5.43 -35.31 9.56
CA GLU A 229 -4.50 -36.14 10.34
C GLU A 229 -4.10 -35.46 11.64
N ASN A 230 -3.93 -34.15 11.62
CA ASN A 230 -3.45 -33.35 12.75
C ASN A 230 -4.41 -32.22 13.10
N GLY A 231 -4.93 -32.23 14.31
CA GLY A 231 -5.79 -31.17 14.85
C GLY A 231 -7.27 -31.33 14.47
N THR A 232 -7.96 -30.20 14.44
CA THR A 232 -9.38 -30.08 14.09
C THR A 232 -9.54 -29.38 12.75
N VAL A 233 -10.52 -29.78 11.97
CA VAL A 233 -10.94 -29.04 10.78
C VAL A 233 -11.36 -27.63 11.16
N VAL A 234 -10.93 -26.67 10.37
CA VAL A 234 -11.34 -25.27 10.45
C VAL A 234 -12.10 -24.99 9.16
N PRO A 235 -13.45 -24.94 9.17
CA PRO A 235 -14.20 -24.80 7.93
C PRO A 235 -13.85 -23.52 7.18
N MET A 236 -13.72 -22.38 7.89
CA MET A 236 -13.36 -21.09 7.32
C MET A 236 -12.45 -20.31 8.29
N SER A 237 -11.38 -19.72 7.80
CA SER A 237 -10.49 -18.85 8.59
C SER A 237 -10.09 -17.61 7.82
N PHE A 238 -9.91 -16.50 8.55
CA PHE A 238 -9.44 -15.21 8.07
C PHE A 238 -8.87 -14.40 9.23
N ARG A 239 -8.36 -13.20 8.95
CA ARG A 239 -7.96 -12.24 9.98
C ARG A 239 -8.75 -10.95 9.79
N ILE A 240 -9.68 -10.68 10.69
CA ILE A 240 -10.54 -9.49 10.61
C ILE A 240 -9.71 -8.21 10.69
N ASN A 241 -10.04 -7.21 9.87
CA ASN A 241 -9.34 -5.92 9.78
C ASN A 241 -7.84 -6.03 9.44
N GLN A 242 -7.42 -7.12 8.77
CA GLN A 242 -6.04 -7.29 8.32
C GLN A 242 -5.92 -7.24 6.81
N VAL A 243 -4.96 -6.45 6.33
CA VAL A 243 -4.69 -6.30 4.90
C VAL A 243 -4.52 -7.67 4.24
N ASN A 244 -5.18 -7.87 3.11
CA ASN A 244 -5.15 -9.09 2.30
C ASN A 244 -5.68 -10.37 2.97
N GLN A 245 -6.27 -10.29 4.17
CA GLN A 245 -6.79 -11.44 4.89
C GLN A 245 -8.18 -11.20 5.51
N ASP A 246 -8.75 -10.00 5.31
CA ASP A 246 -10.11 -9.64 5.72
C ASP A 246 -11.16 -10.15 4.73
N PRO A 247 -12.31 -10.67 5.19
CA PRO A 247 -13.35 -11.20 4.31
C PRO A 247 -14.24 -10.13 3.65
N GLY A 248 -13.86 -8.86 3.68
CA GLY A 248 -14.66 -7.73 3.19
C GLY A 248 -15.17 -7.88 1.75
N ILE A 249 -14.44 -8.61 0.89
CA ILE A 249 -14.87 -8.93 -0.47
C ILE A 249 -16.20 -9.70 -0.49
N SER A 250 -16.44 -10.60 0.46
CA SER A 250 -17.64 -11.44 0.53
C SER A 250 -18.89 -10.66 0.95
N LEU A 251 -18.75 -9.49 1.57
CA LEU A 251 -19.88 -8.61 1.89
C LEU A 251 -20.55 -8.06 0.64
N GLY A 252 -19.87 -8.12 -0.51
CA GLY A 252 -20.43 -7.74 -1.80
C GLY A 252 -21.68 -8.53 -2.22
N ALA A 253 -21.85 -9.76 -1.72
CA ALA A 253 -23.07 -10.55 -1.89
C ALA A 253 -24.33 -9.87 -1.31
N PHE A 254 -24.15 -8.91 -0.40
CA PHE A 254 -25.23 -8.17 0.27
C PHE A 254 -25.41 -6.75 -0.29
N GLY A 255 -24.65 -6.38 -1.35
CA GLY A 255 -24.82 -5.12 -2.06
C GLY A 255 -23.62 -4.17 -1.97
N CYS A 256 -22.89 -4.18 -0.85
CA CYS A 256 -21.72 -3.33 -0.70
C CYS A 256 -20.58 -4.13 -0.07
N GLY A 257 -19.59 -4.44 -0.86
CA GLY A 257 -18.35 -5.01 -0.34
C GLY A 257 -17.53 -3.97 0.45
N ASP A 258 -16.54 -4.44 1.17
CA ASP A 258 -15.66 -3.60 1.97
C ASP A 258 -14.21 -3.69 1.49
N ASN A 259 -13.45 -2.65 1.70
CA ASN A 259 -12.00 -2.59 1.53
C ASN A 259 -11.34 -2.08 2.82
N MET A 260 -10.01 -2.10 2.88
CA MET A 260 -9.28 -1.75 4.10
C MET A 260 -9.37 -0.29 4.52
N ASP A 261 -9.80 0.60 3.61
CA ASP A 261 -10.00 2.03 3.91
C ASP A 261 -11.46 2.37 4.21
N HIS A 262 -12.37 1.42 3.98
CA HIS A 262 -13.82 1.54 4.16
C HIS A 262 -14.47 2.64 3.30
N TYR A 263 -13.84 3.05 2.19
CA TYR A 263 -14.40 3.99 1.24
C TYR A 263 -14.60 3.33 -0.12
N MET A 264 -15.81 3.46 -0.63
CA MET A 264 -16.15 3.04 -1.97
C MET A 264 -16.70 4.21 -2.77
N VAL A 265 -16.71 4.06 -4.08
CA VAL A 265 -17.25 5.06 -5.01
C VAL A 265 -18.26 4.39 -5.92
N THR A 266 -19.44 5.00 -6.02
CA THR A 266 -20.50 4.52 -6.92
C THR A 266 -20.25 4.96 -8.37
N ASN A 267 -20.99 4.38 -9.34
CA ASN A 267 -20.87 4.78 -10.76
C ASN A 267 -21.37 6.20 -11.05
N ASP A 268 -22.18 6.77 -10.18
CA ASP A 268 -22.55 8.21 -10.22
C ASP A 268 -21.55 9.10 -9.45
N LYS A 269 -20.33 8.56 -9.20
CA LYS A 269 -19.20 9.27 -8.62
C LYS A 269 -19.43 9.76 -7.18
N LYS A 270 -20.21 9.01 -6.38
CA LYS A 270 -20.44 9.31 -4.97
C LYS A 270 -19.55 8.45 -4.07
N VAL A 271 -18.83 9.13 -3.18
CA VAL A 271 -18.02 8.49 -2.12
C VAL A 271 -18.95 8.14 -0.96
N TYR A 272 -18.81 6.92 -0.44
CA TYR A 272 -19.51 6.49 0.77
C TYR A 272 -18.59 5.69 1.68
N TYR A 273 -18.94 5.63 2.98
CA TYR A 273 -18.24 4.82 3.98
C TYR A 273 -18.96 3.48 4.14
N THR A 274 -18.28 2.39 3.82
CA THR A 274 -18.91 1.07 3.70
C THR A 274 -19.50 0.58 5.02
N LEU A 275 -18.77 0.73 6.13
CA LEU A 275 -19.23 0.26 7.43
C LEU A 275 -20.42 1.05 8.02
N ALA A 276 -20.85 2.15 7.38
CA ALA A 276 -22.08 2.87 7.73
C ALA A 276 -23.29 2.46 6.86
N GLN A 277 -23.14 1.48 5.95
CA GLN A 277 -24.21 1.05 5.06
C GLN A 277 -25.00 -0.13 5.64
N GLU A 278 -26.32 -0.13 5.44
CA GLU A 278 -27.18 -1.24 5.86
C GLU A 278 -26.82 -2.56 5.14
N ASP A 279 -26.33 -2.48 3.91
CA ASP A 279 -25.88 -3.64 3.16
C ASP A 279 -24.61 -4.28 3.76
N ALA A 280 -23.69 -3.47 4.27
CA ALA A 280 -22.53 -3.97 5.03
C ALA A 280 -22.99 -4.63 6.35
N ARG A 281 -23.97 -4.05 7.04
CA ARG A 281 -24.59 -4.66 8.23
C ARG A 281 -25.09 -6.07 7.95
N LYS A 282 -25.90 -6.27 6.88
CA LYS A 282 -26.42 -7.58 6.48
C LYS A 282 -25.30 -8.61 6.26
N GLY A 283 -24.23 -8.18 5.58
CA GLY A 283 -23.06 -9.04 5.37
C GLY A 283 -22.33 -9.40 6.66
N LEU A 284 -22.21 -8.47 7.61
CA LEU A 284 -21.62 -8.75 8.92
C LEU A 284 -22.52 -9.66 9.79
N GLU A 285 -23.85 -9.52 9.70
CA GLU A 285 -24.80 -10.42 10.36
C GLU A 285 -24.70 -11.85 9.78
N TRP A 286 -24.53 -12.00 8.47
CA TRP A 286 -24.25 -13.30 7.85
C TRP A 286 -22.93 -13.91 8.35
N LEU A 287 -21.87 -13.13 8.46
CA LEU A 287 -20.61 -13.61 9.05
C LEU A 287 -20.78 -14.01 10.53
N HIS A 288 -21.62 -13.27 11.27
CA HIS A 288 -21.99 -13.62 12.65
C HIS A 288 -22.70 -14.97 12.72
N GLU A 289 -23.67 -15.23 11.84
CA GLU A 289 -24.36 -16.52 11.79
C GLU A 289 -23.38 -17.67 11.58
N LEU A 290 -22.46 -17.55 10.63
CA LEU A 290 -21.42 -18.57 10.39
C LEU A 290 -20.51 -18.74 11.62
N TYR A 291 -20.14 -17.64 12.28
CA TYR A 291 -19.31 -17.68 13.47
C TYR A 291 -20.04 -18.34 14.67
N ALA A 292 -21.28 -17.97 14.91
CA ALA A 292 -22.10 -18.51 16.00
C ALA A 292 -22.37 -20.02 15.85
N GLU A 293 -22.43 -20.50 14.63
CA GLU A 293 -22.57 -21.93 14.30
C GLU A 293 -21.25 -22.71 14.35
N GLY A 294 -20.11 -22.04 14.65
CA GLY A 294 -18.80 -22.67 14.72
C GLY A 294 -18.18 -23.02 13.36
N LEU A 295 -18.68 -22.41 12.28
CA LEU A 295 -18.17 -22.59 10.91
C LEU A 295 -16.97 -21.68 10.61
N VAL A 296 -16.72 -20.69 11.46
CA VAL A 296 -15.59 -19.76 11.38
C VAL A 296 -14.62 -20.02 12.52
N ASP A 297 -13.34 -19.93 12.22
CA ASP A 297 -12.25 -20.04 13.19
C ASP A 297 -12.44 -19.05 14.37
N PRO A 298 -12.50 -19.50 15.61
CA PRO A 298 -12.69 -18.62 16.77
C PRO A 298 -11.51 -17.64 16.99
N GLU A 299 -10.34 -17.91 16.39
CA GLU A 299 -9.13 -17.08 16.56
C GLU A 299 -9.04 -15.90 15.57
N ILE A 300 -10.02 -15.67 14.70
CA ILE A 300 -10.01 -14.58 13.69
C ILE A 300 -9.77 -13.19 14.28
N PHE A 301 -10.07 -12.97 15.57
CA PHE A 301 -9.90 -11.70 16.27
C PHE A 301 -8.54 -11.54 16.94
N SER A 302 -7.77 -12.61 17.10
CA SER A 302 -6.58 -12.62 17.97
C SER A 302 -5.34 -13.26 17.36
N GLN A 303 -5.49 -14.09 16.30
CA GLN A 303 -4.35 -14.74 15.67
C GLN A 303 -3.46 -13.72 14.94
N ASP A 304 -2.15 -13.85 15.12
CA ASP A 304 -1.18 -13.10 14.31
C ASP A 304 -0.95 -13.72 12.94
N GLY A 305 -0.16 -13.05 12.09
CA GLY A 305 0.10 -13.51 10.73
C GLY A 305 0.81 -14.87 10.68
N ALA A 306 1.76 -15.11 11.58
CA ALA A 306 2.51 -16.36 11.63
C ALA A 306 1.61 -17.54 12.02
N THR A 307 0.75 -17.35 13.03
CA THR A 307 -0.24 -18.35 13.48
C THR A 307 -1.23 -18.66 12.36
N TYR A 308 -1.74 -17.63 11.68
CA TYR A 308 -2.65 -17.78 10.54
C TYR A 308 -2.01 -18.56 9.39
N SER A 309 -0.81 -18.15 8.95
CA SER A 309 -0.08 -18.80 7.87
C SER A 309 0.23 -20.26 8.19
N ALA A 310 0.71 -20.57 9.40
CA ALA A 310 0.96 -21.93 9.82
C ALA A 310 -0.33 -22.78 9.85
N LYS A 311 -1.47 -22.19 10.22
CA LYS A 311 -2.77 -22.85 10.23
C LYS A 311 -3.23 -23.21 8.82
N VAL A 312 -3.14 -22.28 7.86
CA VAL A 312 -3.49 -22.54 6.45
C VAL A 312 -2.55 -23.57 5.83
N ALA A 313 -1.24 -23.41 5.99
CA ALA A 313 -0.23 -24.34 5.49
C ALA A 313 -0.28 -25.74 6.11
N SER A 314 -1.07 -25.95 7.17
CA SER A 314 -1.26 -27.28 7.76
C SER A 314 -2.26 -28.18 7.04
N GLY A 315 -2.94 -27.67 5.99
CA GLY A 315 -3.94 -28.41 5.21
C GLY A 315 -5.25 -28.72 5.94
N ARG A 316 -5.55 -28.02 7.07
CA ARG A 316 -6.76 -28.24 7.87
C ARG A 316 -7.84 -27.17 7.74
N VAL A 317 -7.66 -26.20 6.84
CA VAL A 317 -8.59 -25.10 6.59
C VAL A 317 -9.39 -25.35 5.34
N GLY A 318 -10.71 -25.23 5.38
CA GLY A 318 -11.60 -25.45 4.24
C GLY A 318 -11.67 -24.26 3.30
N LEU A 319 -11.76 -23.05 3.87
CA LEU A 319 -11.81 -21.79 3.15
C LEU A 319 -10.91 -20.77 3.88
N PHE A 320 -10.01 -20.11 3.15
CA PHE A 320 -9.19 -19.04 3.70
C PHE A 320 -9.14 -17.82 2.76
N TYR A 321 -8.76 -16.66 3.32
CA TYR A 321 -8.61 -15.40 2.58
C TYR A 321 -7.14 -14.98 2.59
N ASP A 322 -6.57 -14.75 1.43
CA ASP A 322 -5.20 -14.21 1.34
C ASP A 322 -4.95 -13.54 -0.01
N TRP A 323 -3.82 -12.85 -0.11
CA TRP A 323 -3.33 -12.31 -1.37
C TRP A 323 -2.97 -13.42 -2.36
N ALA A 324 -2.35 -14.49 -1.89
CA ALA A 324 -1.84 -15.55 -2.73
C ALA A 324 -2.27 -16.94 -2.25
N ILE A 325 -2.68 -17.79 -3.19
CA ILE A 325 -3.04 -19.19 -2.93
C ILE A 325 -1.88 -19.99 -2.33
N GLY A 326 -0.62 -19.59 -2.63
CA GLY A 326 0.59 -20.21 -2.13
C GLY A 326 0.75 -20.20 -0.60
N LEU A 327 -0.10 -19.44 0.15
CA LEU A 327 -0.15 -19.52 1.61
C LEU A 327 -0.47 -20.94 2.10
N ALA A 328 -1.15 -21.76 1.29
CA ALA A 328 -1.46 -23.15 1.61
C ALA A 328 -0.23 -24.09 1.57
N GLY A 329 0.94 -23.61 1.11
CA GLY A 329 2.18 -24.39 1.09
C GLY A 329 2.04 -25.66 0.27
N ASP A 330 2.38 -26.81 0.85
CA ASP A 330 2.31 -28.13 0.20
C ASP A 330 0.88 -28.55 -0.19
N TYR A 331 -0.12 -27.84 0.27
CA TYR A 331 -1.53 -28.11 -0.03
C TYR A 331 -2.12 -27.16 -1.09
N THR A 332 -1.31 -26.33 -1.73
CA THR A 332 -1.77 -25.32 -2.71
C THR A 332 -2.64 -25.92 -3.81
N ASP A 333 -2.28 -27.08 -4.34
CA ASP A 333 -3.02 -27.79 -5.40
C ASP A 333 -4.41 -28.28 -4.96
N GLN A 334 -4.73 -28.21 -3.67
CA GLN A 334 -6.05 -28.58 -3.15
C GLN A 334 -7.04 -27.43 -3.14
N TYR A 335 -6.59 -26.21 -3.47
CA TYR A 335 -7.42 -25.02 -3.38
C TYR A 335 -7.63 -24.37 -4.74
N GLU A 336 -8.79 -23.76 -4.89
CA GLU A 336 -9.11 -22.86 -6.00
C GLU A 336 -9.73 -21.57 -5.47
N ALA A 337 -9.70 -20.52 -6.30
CA ALA A 337 -10.37 -19.27 -5.98
C ALA A 337 -11.89 -19.49 -5.94
N LEU A 338 -12.52 -19.15 -4.82
CA LEU A 338 -13.97 -19.15 -4.69
C LEU A 338 -14.54 -18.02 -5.55
N PRO A 339 -15.44 -18.31 -6.52
CA PRO A 339 -16.05 -17.27 -7.33
C PRO A 339 -16.92 -16.33 -6.50
N PRO A 340 -17.25 -15.13 -7.03
CA PRO A 340 -18.19 -14.23 -6.39
C PRO A 340 -19.51 -14.92 -6.07
N LEU A 341 -19.96 -14.78 -4.82
CA LEU A 341 -21.18 -15.40 -4.35
C LEU A 341 -22.37 -14.46 -4.59
N ALA A 342 -23.49 -15.04 -5.02
CA ALA A 342 -24.77 -14.34 -4.99
C ALA A 342 -25.35 -14.36 -3.57
N GLY A 343 -25.82 -13.21 -3.12
CA GLY A 343 -26.54 -13.07 -1.85
C GLY A 343 -27.98 -13.56 -1.91
N PRO A 344 -28.75 -13.41 -0.82
CA PRO A 344 -30.13 -13.90 -0.72
C PRO A 344 -31.09 -13.32 -1.76
N ASP A 345 -30.83 -12.12 -2.27
CA ASP A 345 -31.62 -11.45 -3.32
C ASP A 345 -31.02 -11.61 -4.73
N GLY A 346 -29.95 -12.40 -4.86
CA GLY A 346 -29.24 -12.62 -6.11
C GLY A 346 -28.18 -11.57 -6.44
N THR A 347 -27.91 -10.63 -5.53
CA THR A 347 -26.89 -9.60 -5.73
C THR A 347 -25.50 -10.22 -5.78
N ILE A 348 -24.70 -9.78 -6.75
CA ILE A 348 -23.26 -10.07 -6.85
C ILE A 348 -22.56 -8.72 -7.05
N ASN A 349 -21.67 -8.36 -6.16
CA ASN A 349 -20.85 -7.18 -6.29
C ASN A 349 -19.45 -7.46 -5.73
N ILE A 350 -18.42 -7.18 -6.53
CA ILE A 350 -17.04 -7.24 -6.06
C ILE A 350 -16.56 -5.80 -5.81
N PRO A 351 -16.14 -5.48 -4.57
CA PRO A 351 -15.66 -4.15 -4.24
C PRO A 351 -14.29 -3.91 -4.88
N ARG A 352 -14.09 -2.71 -5.41
CA ARG A 352 -12.75 -2.28 -5.85
C ARG A 352 -11.93 -1.81 -4.66
N GLN A 353 -10.69 -2.28 -4.56
CA GLN A 353 -9.71 -1.70 -3.65
C GLN A 353 -9.30 -0.31 -4.09
N ASN A 354 -8.84 0.50 -3.14
CA ASN A 354 -8.31 1.85 -3.41
C ASN A 354 -6.84 1.81 -3.85
N TYR A 355 -6.40 0.72 -4.44
CA TYR A 355 -5.04 0.56 -4.94
C TYR A 355 -4.95 0.89 -6.43
N TYR A 356 -3.87 1.55 -6.76
CA TYR A 356 -3.44 1.81 -8.12
C TYR A 356 -2.25 0.91 -8.48
N SER A 357 -1.85 0.93 -9.75
CA SER A 357 -0.59 0.30 -10.19
C SER A 357 0.63 1.14 -9.79
N PHE A 358 0.49 2.06 -8.87
CA PHE A 358 1.57 2.92 -8.40
C PHE A 358 1.36 3.31 -6.93
N ASP A 359 2.47 3.62 -6.27
CA ASP A 359 2.48 4.21 -4.93
C ASP A 359 3.12 5.60 -4.97
N MET A 360 2.53 6.53 -4.21
CA MET A 360 3.08 7.85 -3.96
C MET A 360 3.86 7.89 -2.65
N GLY A 361 4.60 8.96 -2.42
CA GLY A 361 5.32 9.15 -1.16
C GLY A 361 6.45 8.15 -0.93
N VAL A 362 7.01 7.59 -2.01
CA VAL A 362 8.02 6.53 -1.94
C VAL A 362 9.40 7.10 -1.67
N THR A 363 9.88 8.02 -2.50
CA THR A 363 11.25 8.55 -2.44
C THR A 363 11.24 10.08 -2.43
N ALA A 364 11.93 10.69 -1.48
CA ALA A 364 12.11 12.13 -1.41
C ALA A 364 13.59 12.51 -1.40
N VAL A 365 13.92 13.62 -2.06
CA VAL A 365 15.21 14.31 -1.93
C VAL A 365 15.04 15.40 -0.87
N THR A 366 15.97 15.44 0.07
CA THR A 366 15.90 16.38 1.19
C THR A 366 16.69 17.67 0.90
N SER A 367 16.43 18.70 1.68
CA SER A 367 17.19 19.96 1.62
C SER A 367 18.65 19.85 2.10
N ALA A 368 19.07 18.68 2.61
CA ALA A 368 20.48 18.41 2.91
C ALA A 368 21.29 18.05 1.65
N CYS A 369 20.63 17.67 0.57
CA CYS A 369 21.28 17.29 -0.68
C CYS A 369 21.99 18.49 -1.33
N GLU A 370 23.32 18.43 -1.41
CA GLU A 370 24.12 19.53 -1.96
C GLU A 370 24.02 19.63 -3.49
N LYS A 371 23.80 18.50 -4.20
CA LYS A 371 23.71 18.44 -5.67
C LYS A 371 22.44 17.71 -6.14
N PRO A 372 21.26 18.31 -5.95
CA PRO A 372 19.99 17.65 -6.30
C PRO A 372 19.90 17.26 -7.78
N SER A 373 20.47 18.06 -8.72
CA SER A 373 20.52 17.71 -10.13
C SER A 373 21.22 16.37 -10.39
N VAL A 374 22.36 16.13 -9.71
CA VAL A 374 23.11 14.87 -9.83
C VAL A 374 22.34 13.71 -9.23
N VAL A 375 21.75 13.91 -8.03
CA VAL A 375 20.98 12.86 -7.34
C VAL A 375 19.72 12.49 -8.12
N CYS A 376 18.98 13.48 -8.64
CA CYS A 376 17.81 13.22 -9.48
C CYS A 376 18.18 12.49 -10.79
N ALA A 377 19.26 12.89 -11.47
CA ALA A 377 19.75 12.20 -12.65
C ALA A 377 20.19 10.75 -12.35
N TYR A 378 20.78 10.51 -11.16
CA TYR A 378 21.11 9.17 -10.69
C TYR A 378 19.85 8.32 -10.45
N LEU A 379 18.87 8.87 -9.72
CA LEU A 379 17.60 8.17 -9.45
C LEU A 379 16.79 7.91 -10.72
N ASP A 380 16.91 8.77 -11.76
CA ASP A 380 16.26 8.56 -13.05
C ASP A 380 16.71 7.28 -13.76
N GLN A 381 17.94 6.82 -13.53
CA GLN A 381 18.43 5.57 -14.11
C GLN A 381 17.58 4.37 -13.67
N TYR A 382 16.98 4.42 -12.49
CA TYR A 382 16.07 3.37 -12.00
C TYR A 382 14.70 3.36 -12.70
N PHE A 383 14.38 4.37 -13.50
CA PHE A 383 13.19 4.42 -14.34
C PHE A 383 13.45 3.98 -15.80
N GLU A 384 14.69 3.64 -16.16
CA GLU A 384 14.98 2.94 -17.41
C GLU A 384 14.37 1.53 -17.32
N PRO A 385 13.71 0.99 -18.38
CA PRO A 385 12.94 -0.25 -18.28
C PRO A 385 13.68 -1.45 -17.71
N SER A 386 14.88 -1.76 -18.21
CA SER A 386 15.68 -2.90 -17.71
C SER A 386 16.15 -2.68 -16.28
N MET A 387 16.52 -1.44 -15.94
CA MET A 387 16.92 -1.07 -14.58
C MET A 387 15.75 -1.10 -13.61
N SER A 388 14.55 -0.69 -14.03
CA SER A 388 13.31 -0.80 -13.25
C SER A 388 13.02 -2.26 -12.87
N ILE A 389 13.13 -3.18 -13.82
CA ILE A 389 12.90 -4.61 -13.60
C ILE A 389 13.93 -5.16 -12.60
N GLN A 390 15.21 -4.82 -12.77
CA GLN A 390 16.26 -5.25 -11.84
C GLN A 390 16.12 -4.62 -10.46
N ASN A 391 15.70 -3.37 -10.38
CA ASN A 391 15.42 -2.69 -9.12
C ASN A 391 14.29 -3.39 -8.33
N CYS A 392 13.26 -3.84 -9.05
CA CYS A 392 12.10 -4.52 -8.46
C CYS A 392 12.42 -5.96 -8.02
N TYR A 393 13.11 -6.73 -8.86
CA TYR A 393 13.19 -8.18 -8.71
C TYR A 393 14.60 -8.71 -8.40
N GLY A 394 15.65 -7.98 -8.69
CA GLY A 394 17.04 -8.45 -8.63
C GLY A 394 17.69 -8.53 -10.01
N THR A 395 18.88 -9.09 -10.12
CA THR A 395 19.74 -8.86 -11.26
C THR A 395 20.30 -10.15 -11.90
N TYR A 396 21.13 -9.98 -12.92
CA TYR A 396 21.90 -11.01 -13.61
C TYR A 396 23.39 -10.78 -13.39
N ASP A 397 24.22 -11.81 -13.65
CA ASP A 397 25.69 -11.78 -13.52
C ASP A 397 26.16 -11.19 -12.17
N ASP A 398 25.41 -11.50 -11.10
CA ASP A 398 25.78 -11.11 -9.74
C ASP A 398 26.85 -12.10 -9.21
N PRO A 399 28.04 -11.61 -8.82
CA PRO A 399 29.10 -12.49 -8.33
C PRO A 399 28.85 -12.99 -6.90
N ASN A 400 27.91 -12.39 -6.17
CA ASN A 400 27.68 -12.66 -4.74
C ASN A 400 26.43 -13.50 -4.49
N TYR A 401 25.45 -13.50 -5.43
CA TYR A 401 24.13 -14.09 -5.24
C TYR A 401 23.72 -14.96 -6.42
N THR A 402 22.77 -15.86 -6.20
CA THR A 402 22.08 -16.59 -7.26
C THR A 402 21.35 -15.62 -8.18
N ASN A 403 21.60 -15.68 -9.47
CA ASN A 403 21.01 -14.75 -10.42
C ASN A 403 19.49 -14.88 -10.52
N VAL A 404 18.80 -13.77 -10.47
CA VAL A 404 17.35 -13.70 -10.71
C VAL A 404 17.06 -13.83 -12.21
N PHE A 405 17.92 -13.24 -13.03
CA PHE A 405 17.77 -13.24 -14.49
C PHE A 405 19.03 -13.77 -15.18
N THR A 406 18.86 -14.20 -16.42
CA THR A 406 19.87 -14.19 -17.47
C THR A 406 19.54 -13.07 -18.45
N GLN A 407 20.53 -12.60 -19.23
CA GLN A 407 20.32 -11.56 -20.23
C GLN A 407 20.56 -12.10 -21.64
N GLU A 408 19.60 -11.88 -22.55
CA GLU A 408 19.74 -12.16 -23.99
C GLU A 408 19.47 -10.88 -24.80
N GLY A 409 20.53 -10.23 -25.26
CA GLY A 409 20.42 -8.89 -25.85
C GLY A 409 19.94 -7.89 -24.78
N ASP A 410 18.83 -7.20 -25.04
CA ASP A 410 18.23 -6.25 -24.09
C ASP A 410 17.14 -6.88 -23.21
N MET A 411 16.84 -8.17 -23.40
CA MET A 411 15.79 -8.89 -22.67
C MET A 411 16.36 -9.63 -21.46
N LEU A 412 15.73 -9.42 -20.30
CA LEU A 412 15.93 -10.19 -19.08
C LEU A 412 15.03 -11.44 -19.11
N LYS A 413 15.60 -12.59 -18.82
CA LYS A 413 14.87 -13.86 -18.72
C LYS A 413 14.99 -14.42 -17.32
N TRP A 414 13.86 -14.77 -16.73
CA TRP A 414 13.83 -15.40 -15.41
C TRP A 414 14.67 -16.68 -15.39
N THR A 415 15.50 -16.83 -14.37
CA THR A 415 16.02 -18.14 -13.98
C THR A 415 14.92 -18.91 -13.24
N GLU A 416 15.03 -20.24 -13.18
CA GLU A 416 14.08 -21.07 -12.43
C GLU A 416 14.08 -20.71 -10.94
N GLU A 417 15.27 -20.58 -10.33
CA GLU A 417 15.44 -20.22 -8.92
C GLU A 417 14.99 -18.78 -8.64
N GLY A 418 15.33 -17.84 -9.52
CA GLY A 418 14.94 -16.43 -9.38
C GLY A 418 13.41 -16.23 -9.45
N ALA A 419 12.72 -16.99 -10.31
CA ALA A 419 11.26 -16.95 -10.38
C ALA A 419 10.60 -17.59 -9.14
N ALA A 420 11.14 -18.71 -8.65
CA ALA A 420 10.54 -19.49 -7.58
C ALA A 420 10.78 -18.89 -6.18
N ASP A 421 11.94 -18.27 -5.90
CA ASP A 421 12.37 -17.89 -4.55
C ASP A 421 12.37 -16.38 -4.32
N GLY A 422 11.42 -15.92 -3.50
CA GLY A 422 11.32 -14.52 -3.07
C GLY A 422 12.53 -14.03 -2.26
N LYS A 423 13.19 -14.91 -1.51
CA LYS A 423 14.39 -14.56 -0.74
C LYS A 423 15.56 -14.19 -1.67
N ILE A 424 15.76 -14.95 -2.75
CA ILE A 424 16.79 -14.66 -3.77
C ILE A 424 16.55 -13.25 -4.35
N ARG A 425 15.30 -12.91 -4.65
CA ARG A 425 14.94 -11.58 -5.15
C ARG A 425 15.19 -10.49 -4.11
N ASN A 426 14.75 -10.70 -2.88
CA ASN A 426 14.87 -9.70 -1.80
C ASN A 426 16.31 -9.40 -1.40
N ASP A 427 17.23 -10.37 -1.53
CA ASP A 427 18.66 -10.14 -1.26
C ASP A 427 19.31 -9.23 -2.31
N GLN A 428 18.78 -9.18 -3.53
CA GLN A 428 19.38 -8.45 -4.65
C GLN A 428 18.65 -7.15 -5.00
N ASN A 429 17.32 -7.10 -4.87
CA ASN A 429 16.54 -5.94 -5.26
C ASN A 429 16.85 -4.71 -4.40
N LEU A 430 16.56 -3.54 -4.92
CA LEU A 430 16.56 -2.28 -4.15
C LEU A 430 15.14 -1.94 -3.74
N TYR A 431 14.18 -2.18 -4.62
CA TYR A 431 12.75 -1.88 -4.48
C TYR A 431 12.49 -0.42 -4.08
N ASP A 432 13.28 0.50 -4.69
CA ASP A 432 13.20 1.95 -4.44
C ASP A 432 12.15 2.61 -5.37
N CYS A 433 12.45 3.75 -5.97
CA CYS A 433 11.64 4.33 -7.04
C CYS A 433 11.97 3.65 -8.38
N PHE A 434 10.94 3.22 -9.11
CA PHE A 434 11.05 2.59 -10.43
C PHE A 434 9.72 2.62 -11.17
N ALA A 435 9.71 2.22 -12.44
CA ALA A 435 8.48 2.03 -13.19
C ALA A 435 8.55 0.78 -14.08
N ILE A 436 7.73 -0.21 -13.80
CA ILE A 436 7.46 -1.34 -14.68
C ILE A 436 6.08 -1.13 -15.27
N LEU A 437 6.02 -0.88 -16.57
CA LEU A 437 4.77 -0.74 -17.30
C LEU A 437 4.34 -2.08 -17.89
N SER A 438 3.06 -2.25 -18.12
CA SER A 438 2.49 -3.52 -18.60
C SER A 438 3.03 -3.95 -19.98
N ASP A 439 3.49 -3.00 -20.79
CA ASP A 439 4.11 -3.24 -22.09
C ASP A 439 5.60 -3.63 -22.02
N TYR A 440 6.19 -3.70 -20.83
CA TYR A 440 7.56 -4.17 -20.64
C TYR A 440 7.68 -5.69 -20.70
N TYR A 441 6.60 -6.42 -20.38
CA TYR A 441 6.56 -7.87 -20.45
C TYR A 441 6.60 -8.34 -21.91
N GLY A 442 7.51 -9.27 -22.21
CA GLY A 442 7.81 -9.73 -23.57
C GLY A 442 8.73 -8.80 -24.36
N VAL A 443 9.15 -7.67 -23.79
CA VAL A 443 10.06 -6.69 -24.45
C VAL A 443 11.36 -6.55 -23.66
N TYR A 444 11.31 -6.19 -22.40
CA TYR A 444 12.47 -6.01 -21.51
C TYR A 444 12.63 -7.15 -20.50
N VAL A 445 11.55 -7.83 -20.17
CA VAL A 445 11.55 -9.09 -19.43
C VAL A 445 10.68 -10.10 -20.17
N ASP A 446 11.10 -11.36 -20.21
CA ASP A 446 10.47 -12.40 -21.04
C ASP A 446 9.00 -12.66 -20.69
N ARG A 447 8.64 -12.58 -19.41
CA ARG A 447 7.27 -12.77 -18.91
C ARG A 447 7.07 -12.12 -17.55
N MET A 448 5.81 -11.99 -17.17
CA MET A 448 5.41 -11.69 -15.78
C MET A 448 5.86 -12.82 -14.85
N LEU A 449 6.05 -12.52 -13.57
CA LEU A 449 6.28 -13.54 -12.56
C LEU A 449 5.07 -14.47 -12.48
N ASP A 450 5.29 -15.79 -12.37
CA ASP A 450 4.21 -16.78 -12.46
C ASP A 450 3.13 -16.58 -11.39
N SER A 451 3.51 -16.21 -10.17
CA SER A 451 2.55 -15.88 -9.10
C SER A 451 1.67 -14.66 -9.43
N ASP A 452 2.24 -13.64 -10.06
CA ASP A 452 1.53 -12.43 -10.46
C ASP A 452 0.62 -12.72 -11.65
N ALA A 453 1.10 -13.52 -12.62
CA ALA A 453 0.31 -13.95 -13.77
C ALA A 453 -0.90 -14.79 -13.35
N LEU A 454 -0.71 -15.73 -12.41
CA LEU A 454 -1.79 -16.55 -11.85
C LEU A 454 -2.84 -15.68 -11.14
N ARG A 455 -2.39 -14.72 -10.33
CA ARG A 455 -3.31 -13.80 -9.67
C ARG A 455 -4.05 -12.92 -10.66
N LEU A 456 -3.35 -12.38 -11.68
CA LEU A 456 -3.98 -11.58 -12.73
C LEU A 456 -5.03 -12.38 -13.49
N GLU A 457 -4.76 -13.65 -13.81
CA GLU A 457 -5.73 -14.55 -14.43
C GLU A 457 -6.98 -14.73 -13.57
N MET A 458 -6.81 -15.03 -12.27
CA MET A 458 -7.95 -15.14 -11.34
C MET A 458 -8.75 -13.83 -11.26
N VAL A 459 -8.07 -12.70 -11.13
CA VAL A 459 -8.74 -11.38 -11.08
C VAL A 459 -9.50 -11.11 -12.38
N SER A 460 -8.87 -11.32 -13.53
CA SER A 460 -9.46 -10.99 -14.85
C SER A 460 -10.62 -11.89 -15.21
N THR A 461 -10.51 -13.20 -14.93
CA THR A 461 -11.50 -14.20 -15.37
C THR A 461 -12.62 -14.44 -14.37
N ILE A 462 -12.32 -14.38 -13.07
CA ILE A 462 -13.27 -14.75 -12.01
C ILE A 462 -13.95 -13.51 -11.40
N TYR A 463 -13.18 -12.47 -11.08
CA TYR A 463 -13.69 -11.34 -10.26
C TYR A 463 -14.04 -10.10 -11.06
N SER A 464 -13.23 -9.73 -12.05
CA SER A 464 -13.41 -8.52 -12.85
C SER A 464 -14.79 -8.38 -13.48
N PRO A 465 -15.42 -9.48 -14.01
CA PRO A 465 -16.78 -9.39 -14.53
C PRO A 465 -17.85 -8.98 -13.52
N SER A 466 -17.57 -9.15 -12.22
CA SER A 466 -18.49 -8.82 -11.12
C SER A 466 -18.13 -7.51 -10.41
N ILE A 467 -17.11 -6.78 -10.88
CA ILE A 467 -16.79 -5.44 -10.38
C ILE A 467 -17.79 -4.45 -10.99
N THR A 468 -18.66 -3.92 -10.16
CA THR A 468 -19.75 -3.02 -10.61
C THR A 468 -19.37 -1.57 -10.67
N SER A 469 -18.38 -1.12 -9.87
CA SER A 469 -17.91 0.27 -9.90
C SER A 469 -16.80 0.48 -10.91
N ASP A 470 -16.91 1.54 -11.73
CA ASP A 470 -15.86 1.99 -12.63
C ASP A 470 -14.78 2.81 -11.91
N PHE A 471 -15.04 3.20 -10.67
CA PHE A 471 -14.21 4.10 -9.89
C PHE A 471 -13.66 3.44 -8.63
N ASN A 472 -12.45 3.81 -8.26
CA ASN A 472 -11.87 3.60 -6.93
C ASN A 472 -11.57 4.94 -6.28
N TYR A 473 -11.46 4.96 -4.95
CA TYR A 473 -11.13 6.18 -4.23
C TYR A 473 -9.63 6.50 -4.40
N PRO A 474 -9.25 7.70 -4.92
CA PRO A 474 -7.86 8.03 -5.19
C PRO A 474 -7.11 8.48 -3.93
N ALA A 475 -5.79 8.30 -3.94
CA ALA A 475 -4.89 9.03 -3.06
C ALA A 475 -4.67 10.43 -3.65
N ALA A 476 -5.47 11.42 -3.21
CA ALA A 476 -5.46 12.77 -3.78
C ALA A 476 -4.81 13.79 -2.86
N PHE A 477 -4.04 14.70 -3.43
CA PHE A 477 -3.63 15.92 -2.74
C PHE A 477 -4.78 16.90 -2.67
N MET A 478 -4.96 17.50 -1.50
CA MET A 478 -5.95 18.53 -1.19
C MET A 478 -5.27 19.66 -0.44
N GLU A 479 -5.99 20.74 -0.17
CA GLU A 479 -5.48 21.78 0.70
C GLU A 479 -5.11 21.21 2.09
N GLN A 480 -3.98 21.68 2.64
CA GLN A 480 -3.46 21.19 3.93
C GLN A 480 -4.51 21.19 5.06
N LYS A 481 -5.39 22.20 5.10
CA LYS A 481 -6.45 22.28 6.11
C LYS A 481 -7.43 21.11 6.02
N ASP A 482 -7.80 20.69 4.78
CA ASP A 482 -8.75 19.62 4.53
C ASP A 482 -8.12 18.26 4.86
N ILE A 483 -6.85 18.04 4.45
CA ILE A 483 -6.09 16.84 4.79
C ILE A 483 -5.90 16.71 6.31
N THR A 484 -5.58 17.81 7.00
CA THR A 484 -5.49 17.83 8.46
C THR A 484 -6.80 17.43 9.10
N ARG A 485 -7.91 18.01 8.61
CA ARG A 485 -9.24 17.74 9.15
C ARG A 485 -9.68 16.30 8.91
N ILE A 486 -9.40 15.73 7.73
CA ILE A 486 -9.60 14.31 7.44
C ILE A 486 -8.85 13.46 8.46
N SER A 487 -7.56 13.70 8.66
CA SER A 487 -6.73 12.92 9.60
C SER A 487 -7.24 12.95 11.04
N GLU A 488 -7.74 14.13 11.50
CA GLU A 488 -8.32 14.30 12.84
C GLU A 488 -9.59 13.46 13.04
N ILE A 489 -10.46 13.38 12.03
CA ILE A 489 -11.71 12.64 12.13
C ILE A 489 -11.47 11.14 11.88
N GLU A 490 -10.78 10.81 10.80
CA GLU A 490 -10.65 9.45 10.26
C GLU A 490 -9.99 8.48 11.25
N THR A 491 -8.96 8.92 11.97
CA THR A 491 -8.16 8.05 12.83
C THR A 491 -9.01 7.37 13.91
N ASP A 492 -9.79 8.14 14.65
CA ASP A 492 -10.62 7.61 15.73
C ASP A 492 -11.89 6.94 15.18
N LEU A 493 -12.47 7.49 14.10
CA LEU A 493 -13.66 6.94 13.46
C LEU A 493 -13.41 5.55 12.88
N LYS A 494 -12.34 5.38 12.12
CA LYS A 494 -11.96 4.08 11.54
C LYS A 494 -11.73 3.05 12.63
N LYS A 495 -10.95 3.39 13.66
CA LYS A 495 -10.69 2.49 14.80
C LYS A 495 -11.99 2.05 15.48
N TYR A 496 -12.92 2.97 15.71
CA TYR A 496 -14.21 2.66 16.31
C TYR A 496 -15.07 1.78 15.40
N ALA A 497 -15.13 2.07 14.09
CA ALA A 497 -15.89 1.28 13.13
C ALA A 497 -15.33 -0.16 13.00
N GLU A 498 -14.02 -0.32 12.94
CA GLU A 498 -13.36 -1.63 12.89
C GLU A 498 -13.58 -2.45 14.18
N GLN A 499 -13.62 -1.77 15.33
CA GLN A 499 -14.00 -2.43 16.58
C GLN A 499 -15.43 -2.94 16.52
N VAL A 500 -16.39 -2.10 16.11
CA VAL A 500 -17.81 -2.49 15.99
C VAL A 500 -18.00 -3.59 14.94
N LYS A 501 -17.30 -3.55 13.80
CA LYS A 501 -17.27 -4.62 12.80
C LYS A 501 -16.92 -5.96 13.46
N ALA A 502 -15.84 -5.99 14.25
CA ALA A 502 -15.43 -7.21 14.96
C ALA A 502 -16.46 -7.66 16.01
N GLU A 503 -17.06 -6.73 16.74
CA GLU A 503 -18.12 -7.01 17.73
C GLU A 503 -19.37 -7.58 17.06
N ILE A 504 -19.79 -7.03 15.90
CA ILE A 504 -20.93 -7.57 15.13
C ILE A 504 -20.68 -9.03 14.72
N VAL A 505 -19.50 -9.32 14.16
CA VAL A 505 -19.18 -10.70 13.74
C VAL A 505 -19.16 -11.64 14.95
N LYS A 506 -18.68 -11.19 16.10
CA LYS A 506 -18.59 -12.01 17.29
C LYS A 506 -19.93 -12.21 18.01
N ASP A 507 -20.65 -11.13 18.26
CA ASP A 507 -21.76 -11.08 19.21
C ASP A 507 -23.13 -10.79 18.54
N GLY A 508 -23.14 -10.47 17.23
CA GLY A 508 -24.32 -9.99 16.50
C GLY A 508 -24.65 -8.53 16.80
N ILE A 509 -25.71 -8.02 16.19
CA ILE A 509 -26.17 -6.65 16.44
C ILE A 509 -27.69 -6.55 16.37
N THR A 510 -28.30 -5.70 17.24
CA THR A 510 -29.72 -5.35 17.19
C THR A 510 -29.93 -4.04 16.44
N ASP A 511 -31.17 -3.78 16.00
CA ASP A 511 -31.52 -2.50 15.33
C ASP A 511 -31.20 -1.27 16.20
N ASP A 512 -31.47 -1.35 17.51
CA ASP A 512 -31.17 -0.26 18.43
C ASP A 512 -29.66 -0.05 18.61
N ALA A 513 -28.89 -1.11 18.63
CA ALA A 513 -27.42 -1.04 18.69
C ALA A 513 -26.83 -0.50 17.39
N TRP A 514 -27.35 -0.93 16.23
CA TRP A 514 -26.97 -0.39 14.92
C TRP A 514 -27.25 1.10 14.80
N LYS A 515 -28.46 1.52 15.21
CA LYS A 515 -28.80 2.93 15.27
C LYS A 515 -27.84 3.71 16.18
N THR A 516 -27.54 3.19 17.37
CA THR A 516 -26.59 3.81 18.31
C THR A 516 -25.19 3.93 17.69
N TYR A 517 -24.74 2.94 16.94
CA TYR A 517 -23.49 2.98 16.20
C TYR A 517 -23.49 4.11 15.15
N LEU A 518 -24.53 4.22 14.33
CA LEU A 518 -24.63 5.29 13.34
C LEU A 518 -24.68 6.68 13.99
N ASP A 519 -25.50 6.86 15.05
CA ASP A 519 -25.55 8.11 15.83
C ASP A 519 -24.15 8.47 16.40
N LYS A 520 -23.33 7.47 16.73
CA LYS A 520 -21.96 7.70 17.21
C LYS A 520 -21.01 8.10 16.09
N LEU A 521 -21.10 7.51 14.90
CA LEU A 521 -20.34 7.94 13.72
C LEU A 521 -20.67 9.39 13.34
N ASP A 522 -21.95 9.79 13.42
CA ASP A 522 -22.37 11.16 13.16
C ASP A 522 -21.73 12.14 14.17
N GLN A 523 -21.74 11.79 15.46
CA GLN A 523 -21.05 12.58 16.49
C GLN A 523 -19.54 12.69 16.28
N MET A 524 -18.92 11.68 15.67
CA MET A 524 -17.50 11.68 15.33
C MET A 524 -17.19 12.45 14.05
N GLY A 525 -18.20 12.85 13.28
CA GLY A 525 -18.06 13.72 12.10
C GLY A 525 -18.01 12.99 10.78
N ILE A 526 -18.67 11.83 10.64
CA ILE A 526 -18.65 11.04 9.38
C ILE A 526 -19.18 11.83 8.19
N GLU A 527 -20.20 12.67 8.35
CA GLU A 527 -20.75 13.49 7.25
C GLU A 527 -19.72 14.51 6.73
N GLU A 528 -19.01 15.19 7.65
CA GLU A 528 -17.90 16.08 7.28
C GLU A 528 -16.78 15.31 6.58
N LEU A 529 -16.43 14.14 7.10
CA LEU A 529 -15.38 13.28 6.53
C LEU A 529 -15.72 12.85 5.10
N ILE A 530 -16.95 12.36 4.86
CA ILE A 530 -17.40 11.96 3.51
C ILE A 530 -17.41 13.17 2.57
N THR A 531 -17.84 14.35 3.03
CA THR A 531 -17.82 15.59 2.25
C THR A 531 -16.40 15.97 1.83
N LEU A 532 -15.44 15.88 2.73
CA LEU A 532 -14.02 16.14 2.43
C LEU A 532 -13.43 15.08 1.49
N LYS A 533 -13.76 13.81 1.70
CA LYS A 533 -13.34 12.72 0.81
C LYS A 533 -13.94 12.90 -0.59
N GLN A 534 -15.21 13.29 -0.72
CA GLN A 534 -15.84 13.61 -2.01
C GLN A 534 -15.10 14.75 -2.72
N LYS A 535 -14.76 15.82 -1.99
CA LYS A 535 -13.97 16.92 -2.55
C LYS A 535 -12.62 16.45 -3.12
N GLY A 536 -11.94 15.56 -2.41
CA GLY A 536 -10.67 14.97 -2.88
C GLY A 536 -10.84 14.13 -4.14
N PHE A 537 -11.89 13.31 -4.17
CA PHE A 537 -12.27 12.52 -5.34
C PHE A 537 -12.56 13.41 -6.57
N ASP A 538 -13.41 14.43 -6.41
CA ASP A 538 -13.79 15.34 -7.48
C ASP A 538 -12.58 16.08 -8.05
N LEU A 539 -11.69 16.57 -7.18
CA LEU A 539 -10.46 17.25 -7.59
C LEU A 539 -9.53 16.33 -8.39
N PHE A 540 -9.34 15.09 -7.95
CA PHE A 540 -8.51 14.12 -8.66
C PHE A 540 -9.04 13.84 -10.06
N TYR A 541 -10.34 13.60 -10.20
CA TYR A 541 -10.94 13.30 -11.50
C TYR A 541 -11.04 14.53 -12.41
N GLU A 542 -11.15 15.73 -11.88
CA GLU A 542 -11.05 16.97 -12.65
C GLU A 542 -9.64 17.17 -13.23
N LEU A 543 -8.60 16.92 -12.42
CA LEU A 543 -7.21 17.10 -12.83
C LEU A 543 -6.72 16.03 -13.82
N THR A 544 -7.21 14.81 -13.74
CA THR A 544 -6.71 13.69 -14.54
C THR A 544 -7.43 13.50 -15.86
N ASN A 545 -8.61 14.11 -16.11
CA ASN A 545 -9.52 13.72 -17.20
C ASN A 545 -9.69 12.19 -17.29
N TYR A 546 -9.77 11.51 -16.15
CA TYR A 546 -9.67 10.05 -16.00
C TYR A 546 -10.68 9.26 -16.84
N GLU A 547 -11.75 9.87 -17.32
CA GLU A 547 -12.68 9.27 -18.30
C GLU A 547 -11.96 8.81 -19.60
N ASN A 548 -10.80 9.42 -19.91
CA ASN A 548 -9.99 9.06 -21.07
C ASN A 548 -8.75 8.17 -20.71
N ALA A 549 -8.32 8.13 -19.46
CA ALA A 549 -7.13 7.39 -19.05
C ALA A 549 -7.36 5.87 -18.89
N GLY A 550 -8.61 5.46 -18.63
CA GLY A 550 -9.01 4.04 -18.55
C GLY A 550 -9.26 3.37 -19.91
N GLN A 551 -9.26 4.14 -20.99
CA GLN A 551 -9.25 3.62 -22.36
C GLN A 551 -7.82 3.76 -22.89
N GLY A 552 -6.97 2.78 -22.56
CA GLY A 552 -5.65 2.69 -23.15
C GLY A 552 -5.78 2.90 -24.65
N THR A 553 -5.18 3.98 -25.18
CA THR A 553 -5.00 4.14 -26.61
C THR A 553 -4.17 2.96 -27.05
N THR A 554 -4.84 1.95 -27.63
CA THR A 554 -4.15 0.92 -28.38
C THR A 554 -3.20 1.63 -29.34
N ALA A 555 -1.92 1.37 -29.23
CA ALA A 555 -0.86 1.83 -30.13
C ALA A 555 -1.02 1.17 -31.51
N ALA A 556 -2.15 1.38 -32.16
CA ALA A 556 -2.53 0.83 -33.45
C ALA A 556 -3.15 1.89 -34.38
N GLU A 557 -2.86 3.18 -34.15
CA GLU A 557 -3.12 4.24 -35.16
C GLU A 557 -2.10 5.38 -35.02
N LYS A 558 -0.86 5.12 -35.48
CA LYS A 558 0.01 6.12 -36.12
C LYS A 558 1.06 5.42 -37.00
#